data_adb4e9ef50c6c6266cd619d512570588
#
_entry.id   adb4e9ef50c6c6266cd619d512570588
#
_cell.length_a   1.000
_cell.length_b   1.000
_cell.length_c   1.000
_cell.angle_alpha   90.00
_cell.angle_beta   90.00
_cell.angle_gamma   90.00
#
_symmetry.space_group_name_H-M   'P 1'
#
loop_
_entity.id
_entity.type
_entity.pdbx_description
1 polymer ?
#
loop_
_entity_poly.entity_id
_entity_poly.type
_entity_poly.pdbx_seq_one_letter_code
_entity_poly.pdbx_strand_id
1 'polypeptide(L)'
;MIAHQSAVRAAHVFLLAGAAMLGACSRSQPETDAAPTNGPAAVIFSNESLTQSDLFAVISGSSESRKLGTVFAGRTETLRVPSDMTQRGGISFVARMLNGGLLSTGMVSIRPGDTLHVELPLNHSMLMLLP
;
A
#
# COMPACT_ATOMS: atom_id res chain seq x y z
N MET A 1 34.72 68.90 -47.79
CA MET A 1 34.19 68.14 -48.97
C MET A 1 33.39 67.00 -48.39
N ILE A 2 32.08 67.23 -48.41
CA ILE A 2 31.13 66.41 -49.17
C ILE A 2 31.06 65.01 -48.56
N ALA A 3 30.05 64.64 -48.01
CA ALA A 3 28.62 64.63 -48.20
C ALA A 3 28.07 63.22 -47.75
N HIS A 4 26.97 63.30 -47.12
CA HIS A 4 25.76 62.51 -47.38
C HIS A 4 25.85 61.00 -47.18
N GLN A 5 24.90 60.31 -46.65
CA GLN A 5 23.43 60.42 -46.55
C GLN A 5 23.03 59.29 -45.59
N SER A 6 22.17 59.57 -44.68
CA SER A 6 20.74 59.26 -44.71
C SER A 6 20.33 57.83 -45.04
N ALA A 7 19.69 57.19 -44.10
CA ALA A 7 18.46 56.43 -44.21
C ALA A 7 18.28 55.55 -42.97
N VAL A 8 17.46 55.88 -42.05
CA VAL A 8 16.00 55.76 -41.93
C VAL A 8 15.49 54.36 -42.20
N ARG A 9 14.69 53.94 -41.22
CA ARG A 9 13.73 52.80 -41.22
C ARG A 9 14.33 51.48 -40.76
N ALA A 10 13.74 50.77 -39.85
CA ALA A 10 12.32 50.66 -39.51
C ALA A 10 12.20 50.14 -38.10
N ALA A 11 11.28 50.73 -37.40
CA ALA A 11 10.74 50.21 -36.16
C ALA A 11 10.02 48.88 -36.44
N HIS A 12 10.51 47.82 -35.86
CA HIS A 12 9.69 46.63 -35.70
C HIS A 12 9.52 46.43 -34.21
N VAL A 13 8.44 46.99 -33.73
CA VAL A 13 7.85 46.66 -32.44
C VAL A 13 7.32 45.23 -32.55
N PHE A 14 8.10 44.27 -32.15
CA PHE A 14 7.59 42.94 -31.89
C PHE A 14 7.07 42.89 -30.45
N LEU A 15 5.78 43.12 -30.36
CA LEU A 15 5.00 42.93 -29.17
C LEU A 15 4.85 41.43 -28.99
N LEU A 16 5.82 40.78 -28.34
CA LEU A 16 5.71 39.40 -27.92
C LEU A 16 4.86 39.37 -26.66
N ALA A 17 3.56 39.13 -26.85
CA ALA A 17 2.64 38.75 -25.80
C ALA A 17 3.12 37.43 -25.22
N GLY A 18 3.87 37.51 -24.12
CA GLY A 18 4.23 36.35 -23.29
C GLY A 18 2.98 35.81 -22.63
N ALA A 19 2.36 34.82 -23.23
CA ALA A 19 1.36 34.01 -22.56
C ALA A 19 2.07 33.25 -21.43
N ALA A 20 1.96 33.76 -20.21
CA ALA A 20 2.32 33.06 -19.00
C ALA A 20 1.35 31.86 -18.87
N MET A 21 1.76 30.73 -19.40
CA MET A 21 1.14 29.45 -19.07
C MET A 21 1.56 29.14 -17.63
N LEU A 22 0.75 29.58 -16.68
CA LEU A 22 0.70 29.02 -15.35
C LEU A 22 0.24 27.58 -15.49
N GLY A 23 1.21 26.71 -15.76
CA GLY A 23 1.02 25.28 -15.62
C GLY A 23 0.68 25.00 -14.17
N ALA A 24 -0.60 24.99 -13.84
CA ALA A 24 -1.11 24.39 -12.64
C ALA A 24 -0.68 22.93 -12.71
N CYS A 25 0.44 22.61 -12.05
CA CYS A 25 0.72 21.24 -11.65
C CYS A 25 -0.36 20.84 -10.66
N SER A 26 -1.50 20.45 -11.17
CA SER A 26 -2.41 19.57 -10.45
C SER A 26 -1.59 18.33 -10.10
N ARG A 27 -1.02 18.30 -8.90
CA ARG A 27 -0.65 17.06 -8.25
C ARG A 27 -1.94 16.30 -8.11
N SER A 28 -2.30 15.53 -9.13
CA SER A 28 -3.21 14.43 -8.97
C SER A 28 -2.53 13.52 -7.96
N GLN A 29 -2.90 13.69 -6.68
CA GLN A 29 -2.80 12.58 -5.77
C GLN A 29 -3.49 11.42 -6.49
N PRO A 30 -2.85 10.28 -6.66
CA PRO A 30 -3.60 9.10 -6.95
C PRO A 30 -4.45 8.82 -5.70
N GLU A 31 -5.65 9.43 -5.64
CA GLU A 31 -6.74 8.81 -4.94
C GLU A 31 -6.89 7.47 -5.63
N THR A 32 -6.25 6.49 -5.04
CA THR A 32 -6.56 5.11 -5.33
C THR A 32 -7.95 4.88 -4.73
N ASP A 33 -8.97 5.45 -5.38
CA ASP A 33 -10.30 4.88 -5.37
C ASP A 33 -10.15 3.52 -6.07
N ALA A 34 -9.55 2.59 -5.34
CA ALA A 34 -9.64 1.20 -5.70
C ALA A 34 -11.13 0.89 -5.66
N ALA A 35 -11.74 0.85 -6.85
CA ALA A 35 -13.08 0.33 -7.00
C ALA A 35 -13.18 -0.92 -6.13
N PRO A 36 -14.28 -1.10 -5.36
CA PRO A 36 -14.43 -2.24 -4.48
C PRO A 36 -14.25 -3.51 -5.33
N THR A 37 -13.08 -4.08 -5.24
CA THR A 37 -12.78 -5.34 -5.90
C THR A 37 -13.61 -6.37 -5.16
N ASN A 38 -14.63 -6.93 -5.80
CA ASN A 38 -15.47 -8.00 -5.25
C ASN A 38 -14.67 -9.31 -5.06
N GLY A 39 -13.34 -9.21 -5.01
CA GLY A 39 -12.43 -10.32 -4.79
C GLY A 39 -12.34 -10.73 -3.32
N PRO A 40 -11.77 -11.90 -3.03
CA PRO A 40 -11.44 -12.29 -1.66
C PRO A 40 -10.41 -11.31 -1.08
N ALA A 41 -10.53 -11.02 0.21
CA ALA A 41 -9.49 -10.28 0.91
C ALA A 41 -8.20 -11.11 0.96
N ALA A 42 -7.06 -10.43 1.01
CA ALA A 42 -5.75 -11.06 1.04
C ALA A 42 -4.86 -10.47 2.13
N VAL A 43 -3.93 -11.28 2.61
CA VAL A 43 -2.85 -10.86 3.49
C VAL A 43 -1.52 -11.17 2.82
N ILE A 44 -0.70 -10.16 2.61
CA ILE A 44 0.70 -10.34 2.23
C ILE A 44 1.47 -10.50 3.55
N PHE A 45 1.91 -11.73 3.81
CA PHE A 45 2.61 -12.07 5.04
C PHE A 45 4.10 -12.23 4.77
N SER A 46 4.91 -11.37 5.39
CA SER A 46 6.38 -11.43 5.36
C SER A 46 6.89 -12.06 6.65
N ASN A 47 7.54 -13.19 6.54
CA ASN A 47 8.15 -13.89 7.67
C ASN A 47 9.65 -13.61 7.71
N GLU A 48 10.06 -12.53 8.40
CA GLU A 48 11.47 -12.17 8.60
C GLU A 48 12.12 -12.99 9.72
N SER A 49 11.37 -13.88 10.39
CA SER A 49 11.91 -14.71 11.44
C SER A 49 12.81 -15.83 10.90
N LEU A 50 13.56 -16.46 11.80
CA LEU A 50 14.46 -17.59 11.46
C LEU A 50 13.74 -18.94 11.37
N THR A 51 12.44 -18.97 11.61
CA THR A 51 11.66 -20.20 11.65
C THR A 51 10.44 -20.13 10.76
N GLN A 52 9.93 -21.27 10.36
CA GLN A 52 8.64 -21.39 9.71
C GLN A 52 7.53 -20.91 10.63
N SER A 53 6.52 -20.24 10.07
CA SER A 53 5.35 -19.74 10.79
C SER A 53 4.06 -20.11 10.08
N ASP A 54 3.06 -20.51 10.86
CA ASP A 54 1.68 -20.66 10.43
C ASP A 54 0.91 -19.37 10.72
N LEU A 55 0.25 -18.79 9.72
CA LEU A 55 -0.63 -17.66 9.93
C LEU A 55 -2.08 -18.09 10.07
N PHE A 56 -2.73 -17.60 11.11
CA PHE A 56 -4.15 -17.83 11.38
C PHE A 56 -4.90 -16.49 11.35
N ALA A 57 -6.15 -16.53 10.89
CA ALA A 57 -7.13 -15.48 11.12
C ALA A 57 -8.04 -15.90 12.27
N VAL A 58 -8.31 -14.98 13.19
CA VAL A 58 -9.14 -15.20 14.38
C VAL A 58 -10.22 -14.13 14.39
N ILE A 59 -11.49 -14.54 14.48
CA ILE A 59 -12.63 -13.62 14.56
C ILE A 59 -12.69 -13.06 15.97
N SER A 60 -12.80 -11.73 16.07
CA SER A 60 -12.92 -11.06 17.37
C SER A 60 -14.18 -11.50 18.12
N GLY A 61 -14.01 -11.79 19.42
CA GLY A 61 -15.11 -12.26 20.27
C GLY A 61 -15.54 -13.71 20.04
N SER A 62 -14.81 -14.45 19.22
CA SER A 62 -15.04 -15.87 18.93
C SER A 62 -13.77 -16.67 19.20
N SER A 63 -13.93 -17.95 19.51
CA SER A 63 -12.82 -18.91 19.54
C SER A 63 -12.51 -19.47 18.14
N GLU A 64 -13.23 -19.03 17.12
CA GLU A 64 -13.04 -19.51 15.77
C GLU A 64 -11.74 -18.96 15.18
N SER A 65 -10.85 -19.87 14.83
CA SER A 65 -9.60 -19.57 14.15
C SER A 65 -9.47 -20.39 12.89
N ARG A 66 -8.90 -19.80 11.84
CA ARG A 66 -8.67 -20.49 10.58
C ARG A 66 -7.25 -20.29 10.09
N LYS A 67 -6.56 -21.38 9.82
CA LYS A 67 -5.23 -21.32 9.22
C LYS A 67 -5.33 -20.80 7.80
N LEU A 68 -4.58 -19.74 7.50
CA LEU A 68 -4.49 -19.17 6.16
C LEU A 68 -3.37 -19.80 5.33
N GLY A 69 -2.26 -20.12 5.97
CA GLY A 69 -1.12 -20.74 5.32
C GLY A 69 0.08 -20.92 6.23
N THR A 70 1.13 -21.47 5.64
CA THR A 70 2.44 -21.67 6.27
C THR A 70 3.47 -20.93 5.43
N VAL A 71 4.27 -20.07 6.05
CA VAL A 71 5.31 -19.29 5.39
C VAL A 71 6.67 -19.58 6.00
N PHE A 72 7.62 -19.95 5.15
CA PHE A 72 8.98 -20.28 5.59
C PHE A 72 9.77 -19.03 5.97
N ALA A 73 10.83 -19.21 6.74
CA ALA A 73 11.76 -18.15 7.14
C ALA A 73 12.26 -17.34 5.93
N GLY A 74 12.25 -16.01 6.04
CA GLY A 74 12.71 -15.08 5.00
C GLY A 74 11.85 -15.09 3.75
N ARG A 75 10.60 -15.56 3.81
CA ARG A 75 9.68 -15.58 2.67
C ARG A 75 8.48 -14.67 2.90
N THR A 76 7.98 -14.15 1.79
CA THR A 76 6.74 -13.39 1.73
C THR A 76 5.75 -14.12 0.84
N GLU A 77 4.53 -14.30 1.32
CA GLU A 77 3.47 -14.98 0.57
C GLU A 77 2.15 -14.23 0.69
N THR A 78 1.34 -14.33 -0.36
CA THR A 78 -0.02 -13.80 -0.36
C THR A 78 -1.01 -14.89 0.02
N LEU A 79 -1.66 -14.70 1.15
CA LEU A 79 -2.61 -15.65 1.74
C LEU A 79 -4.04 -15.08 1.62
N ARG A 80 -4.98 -15.92 1.23
CA ARG A 80 -6.39 -15.52 1.09
C ARG A 80 -7.10 -15.57 2.43
N VAL A 81 -7.88 -14.52 2.72
CA VAL A 81 -8.79 -14.50 3.88
C VAL A 81 -10.16 -14.99 3.41
N PRO A 82 -10.72 -16.02 4.05
CA PRO A 82 -12.05 -16.52 3.72
C PRO A 82 -13.12 -15.43 3.85
N SER A 83 -14.03 -15.36 2.89
CA SER A 83 -15.06 -14.31 2.83
C SER A 83 -16.06 -14.36 3.99
N ASP A 84 -16.30 -15.54 4.54
CA ASP A 84 -17.13 -15.71 5.73
C ASP A 84 -16.54 -15.06 6.98
N MET A 85 -15.24 -14.90 7.04
CA MET A 85 -14.56 -14.20 8.13
C MET A 85 -14.63 -12.68 7.97
N THR A 86 -14.48 -12.16 6.76
CA THR A 86 -14.49 -10.71 6.50
C THR A 86 -15.84 -10.04 6.75
N GLN A 87 -16.92 -10.82 6.79
CA GLN A 87 -18.29 -10.33 7.01
C GLN A 87 -18.69 -10.27 8.50
N ARG A 88 -17.90 -10.85 9.40
CA ARG A 88 -18.26 -11.00 10.82
C ARG A 88 -17.65 -9.96 11.75
N GLY A 89 -17.00 -8.94 11.22
CA GLY A 89 -16.41 -7.86 12.03
C GLY A 89 -14.89 -7.90 12.07
N GLY A 90 -14.29 -7.52 13.21
CA GLY A 90 -12.84 -7.44 13.34
C GLY A 90 -12.16 -8.81 13.35
N ILE A 91 -11.02 -8.88 12.68
CA ILE A 91 -10.16 -10.06 12.62
C ILE A 91 -8.82 -9.70 13.25
N SER A 92 -8.24 -10.63 13.99
CA SER A 92 -6.83 -10.57 14.40
C SER A 92 -6.05 -11.64 13.63
N PHE A 93 -4.84 -11.32 13.22
CA PHE A 93 -3.94 -12.31 12.68
C PHE A 93 -3.00 -12.82 13.73
N VAL A 94 -2.81 -14.12 13.79
CA VAL A 94 -1.93 -14.79 14.75
C VAL A 94 -0.91 -15.61 14.00
N ALA A 95 0.37 -15.29 14.19
CA ALA A 95 1.46 -16.10 13.69
C ALA A 95 1.90 -17.08 14.79
N ARG A 96 1.89 -18.36 14.47
CA ARG A 96 2.41 -19.44 15.31
C ARG A 96 3.72 -19.95 14.72
N MET A 97 4.80 -19.70 15.41
CA MET A 97 6.13 -20.15 15.01
C MET A 97 6.36 -21.61 15.36
N LEU A 98 7.22 -22.28 14.62
CA LEU A 98 7.55 -23.70 14.83
C LEU A 98 8.15 -23.95 16.23
N ASN A 99 8.83 -22.97 16.80
CA ASN A 99 9.40 -23.04 18.17
C ASN A 99 8.36 -22.84 19.29
N GLY A 100 7.07 -22.74 18.96
CA GLY A 100 5.95 -22.58 19.90
C GLY A 100 5.60 -21.13 20.23
N GLY A 101 6.33 -20.14 19.70
CA GLY A 101 5.99 -18.73 19.88
C GLY A 101 4.68 -18.36 19.18
N LEU A 102 3.90 -17.48 19.83
CA LEU A 102 2.67 -16.91 19.28
C LEU A 102 2.78 -15.39 19.28
N LEU A 103 2.50 -14.77 18.14
CA LEU A 103 2.42 -13.33 18.03
C LEU A 103 1.10 -12.97 17.35
N SER A 104 0.46 -11.91 17.83
CA SER A 104 -0.84 -11.47 17.30
C SER A 104 -0.77 -10.01 16.88
N THR A 105 -1.49 -9.67 15.80
CA THR A 105 -1.83 -8.28 15.51
C THR A 105 -2.91 -7.80 16.48
N GLY A 106 -3.12 -6.50 16.55
CA GLY A 106 -4.37 -5.98 17.06
C GLY A 106 -5.56 -6.39 16.16
N MET A 107 -6.74 -5.96 16.56
CA MET A 107 -7.96 -6.16 15.78
C MET A 107 -7.92 -5.25 14.54
N VAL A 108 -8.24 -5.80 13.39
CA VAL A 108 -8.29 -5.10 12.10
C VAL A 108 -9.64 -5.34 11.46
N SER A 109 -10.19 -4.31 10.84
CA SER A 109 -11.32 -4.48 9.93
C SER A 109 -10.80 -4.71 8.52
N ILE A 110 -11.23 -5.79 7.89
CA ILE A 110 -10.88 -6.13 6.53
C ILE A 110 -12.15 -6.38 5.73
N ARG A 111 -12.21 -5.84 4.52
CA ARG A 111 -13.35 -5.98 3.61
C ARG A 111 -12.99 -6.90 2.45
N PRO A 112 -13.98 -7.48 1.76
CA PRO A 112 -13.73 -8.17 0.50
C PRO A 112 -12.96 -7.27 -0.47
N GLY A 113 -11.89 -7.80 -1.07
CA GLY A 113 -11.01 -7.07 -1.97
C GLY A 113 -9.85 -6.32 -1.32
N ASP A 114 -9.85 -6.13 -0.01
CA ASP A 114 -8.74 -5.49 0.68
C ASP A 114 -7.49 -6.38 0.68
N THR A 115 -6.33 -5.72 0.69
CA THR A 115 -5.05 -6.38 0.89
C THR A 115 -4.36 -5.74 2.08
N LEU A 116 -3.99 -6.55 3.06
CA LEU A 116 -3.23 -6.12 4.23
C LEU A 116 -1.80 -6.66 4.18
N HIS A 117 -0.86 -5.88 4.67
CA HIS A 117 0.52 -6.31 4.86
C HIS A 117 0.74 -6.61 6.34
N VAL A 118 1.20 -7.82 6.62
CA VAL A 118 1.54 -8.28 7.97
C VAL A 118 2.98 -8.77 7.97
N GLU A 119 3.79 -8.26 8.86
CA GLU A 119 5.18 -8.65 8.99
C GLU A 119 5.44 -9.31 10.35
N LEU A 120 6.12 -10.44 10.32
CA LEU A 120 6.69 -11.10 11.49
C LEU A 120 8.18 -10.74 11.56
N PRO A 121 8.58 -9.81 12.45
CA PRO A 121 9.95 -9.33 12.50
C PRO A 121 10.91 -10.37 13.09
N LEU A 122 12.19 -10.22 12.79
CA LEU A 122 13.26 -11.13 13.26
C LEU A 122 13.31 -11.25 14.78
N ASN A 123 13.08 -10.15 15.49
CA ASN A 123 13.19 -10.10 16.96
C ASN A 123 11.94 -10.57 17.72
N HIS A 124 10.90 -11.03 17.02
CA HIS A 124 9.68 -11.61 17.59
C HIS A 124 8.96 -10.74 18.64
N SER A 125 9.07 -9.43 18.58
CA SER A 125 8.49 -8.56 19.60
C SER A 125 6.99 -8.29 19.39
N MET A 126 6.54 -8.21 18.14
CA MET A 126 5.14 -7.94 17.79
C MET A 126 4.93 -8.21 16.29
N LEU A 127 3.72 -8.64 15.90
CA LEU A 127 3.34 -8.58 14.48
C LEU A 127 3.05 -7.13 14.08
N MET A 128 3.62 -6.71 12.97
CA MET A 128 3.44 -5.37 12.44
C MET A 128 2.44 -5.41 11.29
N LEU A 129 1.49 -4.46 11.32
CA LEU A 129 0.66 -4.13 10.17
C LEU A 129 1.34 -2.98 9.45
N LEU A 130 1.63 -3.19 8.18
CA LEU A 130 2.23 -2.19 7.33
C LEU A 130 1.12 -1.48 6.52
N PRO A 131 1.25 -0.17 6.32
CA PRO A 131 0.31 0.62 5.53
C PRO A 131 0.32 0.24 4.05
#